data_1320cb9ced2bd56ff695270ac12271b7
#
_entry.id   1320cb9ced2bd56ff695270ac12271b7
#
_cell.length_a   1.000
_cell.length_b   1.000
_cell.length_c   1.000
_cell.angle_alpha   90.00
_cell.angle_beta   90.00
_cell.angle_gamma   90.00
#
_symmetry.space_group_name_H-M   'P 1'
#
loop_
_entity.id
_entity.type
_entity.pdbx_description
1 polymer ?
#
loop_
_entity_poly.entity_id
_entity_poly.type
_entity_poly.pdbx_seq_one_letter_code
_entity_poly.pdbx_strand_id
1 'polypeptide(L)'
;MAEEKFPGWHGTTILAVRRGGRVVVAGDGQVSLGQTVIKGTARKVRRLSPGGHEVVAGFAGSTADAFTLLERLEKKLESAPGQLARACVELAKDWRMDKYLRNLEAMLIVTDGTDLFVITGAGDVLEPEHDVAAIGSGGNFALAAARGLMSTDLDAETVARRAMAIAADICVYTNGNLTVERIPE
;
A
#
# COMPACT_ATOMS: atom_id res chain seq x y z
N MET A 1 -4.72 -29.91 -23.25
CA MET A 1 -3.52 -29.04 -23.18
C MET A 1 -3.84 -27.95 -22.20
N ALA A 2 -3.15 -27.91 -21.06
CA ALA A 2 -3.31 -26.81 -20.13
C ALA A 2 -2.71 -25.56 -20.81
N GLU A 3 -3.49 -24.49 -20.96
CA GLU A 3 -2.97 -23.18 -21.34
C GLU A 3 -1.86 -22.84 -20.32
N GLU A 4 -0.61 -22.75 -20.78
CA GLU A 4 0.45 -22.12 -20.00
C GLU A 4 0.05 -20.66 -19.81
N LYS A 5 -0.61 -20.37 -18.69
CA LYS A 5 -0.83 -18.99 -18.27
C LYS A 5 0.55 -18.35 -18.11
N PHE A 6 0.77 -17.25 -18.82
CA PHE A 6 1.96 -16.43 -18.63
C PHE A 6 2.18 -16.21 -17.13
N PRO A 7 3.40 -16.39 -16.62
CA PRO A 7 3.66 -16.22 -15.21
C PRO A 7 3.25 -14.81 -14.78
N GLY A 8 2.44 -14.72 -13.74
CA GLY A 8 1.93 -13.44 -13.23
C GLY A 8 3.05 -12.58 -12.62
N TRP A 9 2.87 -11.29 -12.67
CA TRP A 9 3.69 -10.34 -11.92
C TRP A 9 3.37 -10.45 -10.44
N HIS A 10 4.39 -10.66 -9.62
CA HIS A 10 4.30 -10.76 -8.17
C HIS A 10 5.35 -9.89 -7.50
N GLY A 11 5.11 -9.59 -6.25
CA GLY A 11 6.10 -8.90 -5.42
C GLY A 11 5.63 -7.52 -5.04
N THR A 12 4.95 -7.46 -3.92
CA THR A 12 4.67 -6.21 -3.23
C THR A 12 4.26 -6.53 -1.81
N THR A 13 4.86 -5.83 -0.88
CA THR A 13 4.38 -5.75 0.49
C THR A 13 4.37 -4.30 0.90
N ILE A 14 3.21 -3.79 1.27
CA ILE A 14 3.03 -2.47 1.86
C ILE A 14 2.49 -2.67 3.26
N LEU A 15 3.05 -1.95 4.21
CA LEU A 15 2.62 -1.91 5.61
C LEU A 15 2.46 -0.47 6.04
N ALA A 16 1.35 -0.16 6.70
CA ALA A 16 1.15 1.11 7.41
C ALA A 16 0.98 0.85 8.90
N VAL A 17 1.62 1.67 9.72
CA VAL A 17 1.53 1.63 11.19
C VAL A 17 1.21 3.03 11.68
N ARG A 18 0.09 3.19 12.38
CA ARG A 18 -0.32 4.45 13.04
C ARG A 18 -0.04 4.36 14.53
N ARG A 19 0.83 5.23 15.05
CA ARG A 19 1.17 5.25 16.47
C ARG A 19 1.77 6.60 16.88
N GLY A 20 1.38 7.10 18.05
CA GLY A 20 1.96 8.32 18.62
C GLY A 20 1.72 9.58 17.77
N GLY A 21 0.54 9.70 17.14
CA GLY A 21 0.20 10.83 16.28
C GLY A 21 0.91 10.84 14.91
N ARG A 22 1.50 9.71 14.51
CA ARG A 22 2.23 9.55 13.25
C ARG A 22 1.80 8.29 12.54
N VAL A 23 1.71 8.33 11.22
CA VAL A 23 1.59 7.14 10.38
C VAL A 23 2.89 6.92 9.62
N VAL A 24 3.38 5.70 9.64
CA VAL A 24 4.54 5.26 8.85
C VAL A 24 4.06 4.27 7.81
N VAL A 25 4.37 4.52 6.54
CA VAL A 25 4.07 3.61 5.44
C VAL A 25 5.39 3.08 4.88
N ALA A 26 5.56 1.76 4.90
CA ALA A 26 6.73 1.08 4.39
C ALA A 26 6.34 0.17 3.22
N GLY A 27 7.14 0.17 2.17
CA GLY A 27 6.99 -0.73 1.04
C GLY A 27 8.32 -1.39 0.68
N ASP A 28 8.28 -2.68 0.32
CA ASP A 28 9.45 -3.37 -0.21
C ASP A 28 9.76 -2.98 -1.66
N GLY A 29 10.91 -3.38 -2.18
CA GLY A 29 11.36 -3.03 -3.53
C GLY A 29 11.26 -4.15 -4.56
N GLN A 30 10.77 -5.34 -4.20
CA GLN A 30 10.82 -6.49 -5.11
C GLN A 30 9.70 -6.46 -6.16
N VAL A 31 10.06 -6.72 -7.41
CA VAL A 31 9.16 -7.03 -8.51
C VAL A 31 9.61 -8.34 -9.13
N SER A 32 8.73 -9.32 -9.17
CA SER A 32 9.01 -10.67 -9.70
C SER A 32 8.08 -11.03 -10.85
N LEU A 33 8.58 -11.77 -11.80
CA LEU A 33 7.80 -12.42 -12.85
C LEU A 33 7.90 -13.94 -12.63
N GLY A 34 6.83 -14.55 -12.17
CA GLY A 34 6.86 -15.91 -11.69
C GLY A 34 7.90 -16.08 -10.58
N GLN A 35 8.90 -16.93 -10.80
CA GLN A 35 9.97 -17.21 -9.84
C GLN A 35 11.25 -16.35 -10.04
N THR A 36 11.23 -15.38 -10.96
CA THR A 36 12.39 -14.54 -11.28
C THR A 36 12.22 -13.13 -10.72
N VAL A 37 13.20 -12.65 -9.95
CA VAL A 37 13.26 -11.26 -9.50
C VAL A 37 13.73 -10.39 -10.67
N ILE A 38 12.85 -9.49 -11.12
CA ILE A 38 13.12 -8.56 -12.22
C ILE A 38 13.72 -7.25 -11.70
N LYS A 39 13.27 -6.80 -10.52
CA LYS A 39 13.75 -5.57 -9.89
C LYS A 39 13.69 -5.70 -8.36
N GLY A 40 14.72 -5.23 -7.68
CA GLY A 40 14.80 -5.26 -6.22
C GLY A 40 14.63 -3.90 -5.53
N THR A 41 14.47 -2.81 -6.29
CA THR A 41 14.49 -1.43 -5.79
C THR A 41 13.33 -0.58 -6.31
N ALA A 42 12.17 -1.19 -6.54
CA ALA A 42 10.98 -0.48 -6.97
C ALA A 42 10.43 0.39 -5.83
N ARG A 43 9.98 1.59 -6.16
CA ARG A 43 9.31 2.48 -5.21
C ARG A 43 7.81 2.29 -5.31
N LYS A 44 7.22 1.67 -4.30
CA LYS A 44 5.79 1.34 -4.22
C LYS A 44 5.03 2.22 -3.23
N VAL A 45 5.73 3.11 -2.54
CA VAL A 45 5.17 4.13 -1.66
C VAL A 45 5.49 5.49 -2.25
N ARG A 46 4.49 6.37 -2.31
CA ARG A 46 4.58 7.70 -2.90
C ARG A 46 3.99 8.74 -1.95
N ARG A 47 4.66 9.88 -1.88
CA ARG A 47 4.12 11.09 -1.26
C ARG A 47 3.47 11.95 -2.33
N LEU A 48 2.25 12.40 -2.08
CA LEU A 48 1.46 13.29 -2.93
C LEU A 48 1.17 14.56 -2.11
N SER A 49 1.10 15.72 -2.77
CA SER A 49 0.82 17.00 -2.11
C SER A 49 -0.24 17.80 -2.87
N PRO A 50 -1.40 17.22 -3.17
CA PRO A 50 -2.46 17.90 -3.91
C PRO A 50 -3.04 19.06 -3.10
N GLY A 51 -3.04 20.26 -3.71
CA GLY A 51 -3.59 21.45 -3.04
C GLY A 51 -2.89 21.84 -1.73
N GLY A 52 -1.63 21.42 -1.53
CA GLY A 52 -0.87 21.69 -0.32
C GLY A 52 -1.15 20.75 0.87
N HIS A 53 -1.99 19.74 0.69
CA HIS A 53 -2.27 18.70 1.69
C HIS A 53 -1.43 17.46 1.38
N GLU A 54 -0.62 17.05 2.34
CA GLU A 54 0.23 15.87 2.17
C GLU A 54 -0.57 14.58 2.35
N VAL A 55 -0.33 13.63 1.46
CA VAL A 55 -0.89 12.29 1.49
C VAL A 55 0.20 11.30 1.12
N VAL A 56 0.26 10.17 1.80
CA VAL A 56 1.13 9.04 1.45
C VAL A 56 0.26 7.90 0.95
N ALA A 57 0.62 7.35 -0.21
CA ALA A 57 -0.06 6.21 -0.80
C ALA A 57 0.91 5.06 -1.07
N GLY A 58 0.53 3.85 -0.69
CA GLY A 58 1.22 2.59 -1.00
C GLY A 58 0.36 1.72 -1.90
N PHE A 59 0.96 1.06 -2.87
CA PHE A 59 0.26 0.32 -3.90
C PHE A 59 0.74 -1.14 -3.99
N ALA A 60 -0.19 -2.08 -4.08
CA ALA A 60 0.03 -3.49 -4.39
C ALA A 60 -0.75 -3.89 -5.64
N GLY A 61 -0.06 -4.40 -6.66
CA GLY A 61 -0.61 -4.78 -7.96
C GLY A 61 0.40 -4.58 -9.08
N SER A 62 -0.05 -4.57 -10.34
CA SER A 62 0.86 -4.32 -11.46
C SER A 62 1.35 -2.87 -11.49
N THR A 63 2.55 -2.65 -11.99
CA THR A 63 3.15 -1.30 -12.02
C THR A 63 2.37 -0.34 -12.92
N ALA A 64 1.83 -0.82 -14.04
CA ALA A 64 1.03 0.01 -14.96
C ALA A 64 -0.27 0.46 -14.30
N ASP A 65 -0.90 -0.41 -13.53
CA ASP A 65 -2.15 -0.14 -12.81
C ASP A 65 -1.91 0.83 -11.65
N ALA A 66 -0.74 0.72 -11.00
CA ALA A 66 -0.32 1.64 -9.94
C ALA A 66 -0.34 3.09 -10.37
N PHE A 67 0.27 3.41 -11.51
CA PHE A 67 0.33 4.78 -12.01
C PHE A 67 -1.05 5.33 -12.32
N THR A 68 -1.89 4.55 -12.99
CA THR A 68 -3.26 4.96 -13.32
C THR A 68 -4.09 5.27 -12.08
N LEU A 69 -4.00 4.41 -11.06
CA LEU A 69 -4.76 4.60 -9.82
C LEU A 69 -4.23 5.77 -8.99
N LEU A 70 -2.90 5.97 -8.94
CA LEU A 70 -2.31 7.11 -8.24
C LEU A 70 -2.67 8.44 -8.91
N GLU A 71 -2.66 8.53 -10.24
CA GLU A 71 -3.13 9.73 -10.96
C GLU A 71 -4.62 10.02 -10.69
N ARG A 72 -5.45 8.98 -10.64
CA ARG A 72 -6.87 9.12 -10.31
C ARG A 72 -7.07 9.58 -8.88
N LEU A 73 -6.33 9.01 -7.94
CA LEU A 73 -6.34 9.43 -6.54
C LEU A 73 -5.97 10.91 -6.41
N GLU A 74 -4.87 11.33 -7.04
CA GLU A 74 -4.40 12.71 -7.00
C GLU A 74 -5.46 13.70 -7.50
N LYS A 75 -6.11 13.41 -8.63
CA LYS A 75 -7.23 14.22 -9.14
C LYS A 75 -8.42 14.29 -8.15
N LYS A 76 -8.74 13.21 -7.46
CA LYS A 76 -9.80 13.21 -6.42
C LYS A 76 -9.41 14.06 -5.21
N LEU A 77 -8.14 13.99 -4.80
CA LEU A 77 -7.62 14.80 -3.70
C LEU A 77 -7.56 16.29 -4.07
N GLU A 78 -7.20 16.65 -5.30
CA GLU A 78 -7.28 18.02 -5.80
C GLU A 78 -8.70 18.57 -5.82
N SER A 79 -9.69 17.71 -6.14
CA SER A 79 -11.12 18.08 -6.16
C SER A 79 -11.74 18.19 -4.77
N ALA A 80 -11.12 17.61 -3.76
CA ALA A 80 -11.61 17.60 -2.37
C ALA A 80 -10.42 17.79 -1.39
N PRO A 81 -9.78 18.99 -1.38
CA PRO A 81 -8.62 19.27 -0.54
C PRO A 81 -8.90 19.02 0.94
N GLY A 82 -8.01 18.28 1.62
CA GLY A 82 -8.15 17.95 3.04
C GLY A 82 -9.30 17.00 3.38
N GLN A 83 -9.94 16.37 2.39
CA GLN A 83 -11.05 15.42 2.58
C GLN A 83 -10.65 14.02 2.09
N LEU A 84 -9.68 13.40 2.77
CA LEU A 84 -9.13 12.10 2.35
C LEU A 84 -10.21 11.02 2.19
N ALA A 85 -11.09 10.86 3.18
CA ALA A 85 -12.16 9.88 3.14
C ALA A 85 -13.05 10.03 1.89
N ARG A 86 -13.43 11.27 1.56
CA ARG A 86 -14.22 11.56 0.35
C ARG A 86 -13.48 11.20 -0.92
N ALA A 87 -12.21 11.58 -1.04
CA ALA A 87 -11.39 11.27 -2.19
C ALA A 87 -11.24 9.74 -2.39
N CYS A 88 -11.04 8.99 -1.30
CA CYS A 88 -10.96 7.53 -1.32
C CYS A 88 -12.27 6.88 -1.77
N VAL A 89 -13.42 7.33 -1.25
CA VAL A 89 -14.74 6.83 -1.65
C VAL A 89 -15.03 7.11 -3.13
N GLU A 90 -14.73 8.32 -3.61
CA GLU A 90 -14.92 8.66 -5.03
C GLU A 90 -13.98 7.86 -5.94
N LEU A 91 -12.74 7.61 -5.52
CA LEU A 91 -11.84 6.72 -6.25
C LEU A 91 -12.38 5.29 -6.32
N ALA A 92 -12.87 4.75 -5.21
CA ALA A 92 -13.42 3.39 -5.14
C ALA A 92 -14.65 3.23 -6.04
N LYS A 93 -15.53 4.23 -6.11
CA LYS A 93 -16.67 4.26 -7.05
C LYS A 93 -16.20 4.25 -8.49
N ASP A 94 -15.26 5.11 -8.85
CA ASP A 94 -14.69 5.16 -10.20
C ASP A 94 -14.04 3.81 -10.54
N TRP A 95 -13.26 3.25 -9.65
CA TRP A 95 -12.58 1.97 -9.85
C TRP A 95 -13.56 0.85 -10.15
N ARG A 96 -14.65 0.76 -9.39
CA ARG A 96 -15.68 -0.26 -9.59
C ARG A 96 -16.46 -0.07 -10.89
N MET A 97 -16.75 1.17 -11.29
CA MET A 97 -17.61 1.49 -12.44
C MET A 97 -16.87 1.60 -13.75
N ASP A 98 -15.60 1.96 -13.74
CA ASP A 98 -14.79 2.12 -14.95
C ASP A 98 -14.51 0.76 -15.59
N LYS A 99 -14.80 0.66 -16.89
CA LYS A 99 -14.69 -0.59 -17.65
C LYS A 99 -13.24 -1.15 -17.66
N TYR A 100 -12.25 -0.26 -17.59
CA TYR A 100 -10.83 -0.63 -17.61
C TYR A 100 -10.32 -0.89 -16.19
N LEU A 101 -10.64 -0.01 -15.24
CA LEU A 101 -10.14 -0.10 -13.86
C LEU A 101 -10.71 -1.30 -13.10
N ARG A 102 -11.98 -1.65 -13.30
CA ARG A 102 -12.65 -2.74 -12.55
C ARG A 102 -11.99 -4.12 -12.70
N ASN A 103 -11.16 -4.30 -13.72
CA ASN A 103 -10.42 -5.53 -13.94
C ASN A 103 -9.04 -5.55 -13.28
N LEU A 104 -8.66 -4.47 -12.59
CA LEU A 104 -7.37 -4.37 -11.92
C LEU A 104 -7.42 -5.10 -10.57
N GLU A 105 -6.62 -6.13 -10.45
CA GLU A 105 -6.37 -6.80 -9.17
C GLU A 105 -5.30 -6.01 -8.40
N ALA A 106 -5.75 -4.99 -7.69
CA ALA A 106 -4.88 -4.08 -6.97
C ALA A 106 -5.48 -3.63 -5.65
N MET A 107 -4.63 -3.14 -4.77
CA MET A 107 -5.01 -2.54 -3.49
C MET A 107 -4.15 -1.31 -3.23
N LEU A 108 -4.73 -0.34 -2.54
CA LEU A 108 -4.05 0.87 -2.06
C LEU A 108 -4.13 0.97 -0.55
N ILE A 109 -3.06 1.46 0.07
CA ILE A 109 -3.10 2.06 1.42
C ILE A 109 -2.90 3.55 1.23
N VAL A 110 -3.75 4.38 1.85
CA VAL A 110 -3.69 5.84 1.73
C VAL A 110 -3.85 6.47 3.11
N THR A 111 -3.03 7.48 3.42
CA THR A 111 -3.09 8.21 4.69
C THR A 111 -2.70 9.67 4.53
N ASP A 112 -3.31 10.55 5.33
CA ASP A 112 -2.91 11.96 5.51
C ASP A 112 -2.25 12.22 6.87
N GLY A 113 -1.94 11.14 7.61
CA GLY A 113 -1.35 11.20 8.94
C GLY A 113 -2.38 11.13 10.07
N THR A 114 -3.64 11.42 9.78
CA THR A 114 -4.79 11.27 10.71
C THR A 114 -5.61 10.06 10.32
N ASP A 115 -6.12 10.08 9.09
CA ASP A 115 -6.92 9.01 8.52
C ASP A 115 -6.02 7.99 7.81
N LEU A 116 -6.41 6.73 7.86
CA LEU A 116 -5.73 5.62 7.22
C LEU A 116 -6.77 4.69 6.59
N PHE A 117 -6.68 4.48 5.28
CA PHE A 117 -7.62 3.66 4.53
C PHE A 117 -6.93 2.60 3.69
N VAL A 118 -7.58 1.45 3.57
CA VAL A 118 -7.32 0.43 2.56
C VAL A 118 -8.41 0.51 1.49
N ILE A 119 -8.03 0.62 0.23
CA ILE A 119 -8.95 0.68 -0.91
C ILE A 119 -8.72 -0.55 -1.77
N THR A 120 -9.79 -1.23 -2.16
CA THR A 120 -9.74 -2.42 -3.01
C THR A 120 -10.42 -2.20 -4.35
N GLY A 121 -10.06 -2.99 -5.34
CA GLY A 121 -10.73 -2.98 -6.67
C GLY A 121 -12.20 -3.42 -6.64
N ALA A 122 -12.65 -4.05 -5.56
CA ALA A 122 -14.06 -4.36 -5.36
C ALA A 122 -14.91 -3.13 -4.95
N GLY A 123 -14.26 -2.01 -4.67
CA GLY A 123 -14.91 -0.76 -4.26
C GLY A 123 -14.98 -0.57 -2.75
N ASP A 124 -14.25 -1.38 -1.98
CA ASP A 124 -14.20 -1.25 -0.53
C ASP A 124 -13.26 -0.11 -0.14
N VAL A 125 -13.66 0.66 0.88
CA VAL A 125 -12.82 1.63 1.58
C VAL A 125 -12.92 1.28 3.06
N LEU A 126 -11.82 0.76 3.62
CA LEU A 126 -11.78 0.21 4.96
C LEU A 126 -10.80 1.00 5.83
N GLU A 127 -11.23 1.41 7.00
CA GLU A 127 -10.35 1.86 8.06
C GLU A 127 -9.82 0.62 8.81
N PRO A 128 -8.49 0.46 8.98
CA PRO A 128 -7.95 -0.73 9.63
C PRO A 128 -8.21 -0.71 11.13
N GLU A 129 -8.51 -1.87 11.69
CA GLU A 129 -8.48 -2.07 13.13
C GLU A 129 -7.02 -2.15 13.64
N HIS A 130 -6.82 -1.84 14.92
CA HIS A 130 -5.52 -1.94 15.60
C HIS A 130 -4.41 -1.04 15.04
N ASP A 131 -4.76 0.01 14.30
CA ASP A 131 -3.80 0.99 13.77
C ASP A 131 -2.72 0.41 12.83
N VAL A 132 -2.99 -0.73 12.23
CA VAL A 132 -2.09 -1.43 11.30
C VAL A 132 -2.84 -1.89 10.07
N ALA A 133 -2.31 -1.59 8.89
CA ALA A 133 -2.80 -2.10 7.61
C ALA A 133 -1.66 -2.69 6.79
N ALA A 134 -1.90 -3.80 6.10
CA ALA A 134 -0.93 -4.34 5.15
C ALA A 134 -1.62 -4.92 3.93
N ILE A 135 -0.96 -4.81 2.78
CA ILE A 135 -1.44 -5.30 1.49
C ILE A 135 -0.30 -5.97 0.70
N GLY A 136 -0.68 -6.77 -0.28
CA GLY A 136 0.26 -7.44 -1.18
C GLY A 136 0.67 -8.84 -0.72
N SER A 137 1.63 -9.42 -1.43
CA SER A 137 2.03 -10.84 -1.29
C SER A 137 2.54 -11.19 0.12
N GLY A 138 3.33 -10.31 0.73
CA GLY A 138 3.82 -10.46 2.11
C GLY A 138 2.95 -9.77 3.16
N GLY A 139 1.81 -9.19 2.75
CA GLY A 139 0.97 -8.34 3.60
C GLY A 139 0.51 -9.04 4.88
N ASN A 140 0.06 -10.30 4.79
CA ASN A 140 -0.41 -11.04 5.96
C ASN A 140 0.71 -11.30 6.99
N PHE A 141 1.94 -11.52 6.53
CA PHE A 141 3.10 -11.70 7.42
C PHE A 141 3.48 -10.39 8.09
N ALA A 142 3.53 -9.29 7.31
CA ALA A 142 3.80 -7.95 7.83
C ALA A 142 2.71 -7.51 8.83
N LEU A 143 1.43 -7.75 8.52
CA LEU A 143 0.30 -7.44 9.41
C LEU A 143 0.41 -8.20 10.74
N ALA A 144 0.60 -9.51 10.70
CA ALA A 144 0.70 -10.32 11.90
C ALA A 144 1.89 -9.91 12.78
N ALA A 145 3.06 -9.68 12.16
CA ALA A 145 4.26 -9.22 12.85
C ALA A 145 4.06 -7.83 13.48
N ALA A 146 3.52 -6.87 12.72
CA ALA A 146 3.26 -5.53 13.23
C ALA A 146 2.26 -5.52 14.38
N ARG A 147 1.17 -6.27 14.28
CA ARG A 147 0.18 -6.40 15.37
C ARG A 147 0.80 -6.97 16.65
N GLY A 148 1.67 -7.97 16.52
CA GLY A 148 2.43 -8.49 17.67
C GLY A 148 3.36 -7.44 18.29
N LEU A 149 4.05 -6.65 17.47
CA LEU A 149 4.97 -5.59 17.91
C LEU A 149 4.23 -4.37 18.50
N MET A 150 2.95 -4.15 18.16
CA MET A 150 2.15 -3.06 18.74
C MET A 150 1.92 -3.21 20.25
N SER A 151 2.14 -4.38 20.81
CA SER A 151 2.11 -4.60 22.27
C SER A 151 3.37 -4.10 23.01
N THR A 152 4.41 -3.69 22.28
CA THR A 152 5.67 -3.17 22.81
C THR A 152 5.70 -1.64 22.82
N ASP A 153 6.73 -1.04 23.45
CA ASP A 153 6.94 0.42 23.48
C ASP A 153 7.70 0.97 22.25
N LEU A 154 7.87 0.16 21.20
CA LEU A 154 8.55 0.58 19.97
C LEU A 154 7.76 1.68 19.25
N ASP A 155 8.46 2.64 18.65
CA ASP A 155 7.83 3.65 17.77
C ASP A 155 7.30 3.04 16.47
N ALA A 156 6.45 3.81 15.77
CA ALA A 156 5.78 3.33 14.55
C ALA A 156 6.77 2.88 13.47
N GLU A 157 7.88 3.58 13.29
CA GLU A 157 8.87 3.22 12.26
C GLU A 157 9.63 1.94 12.62
N THR A 158 10.02 1.79 13.87
CA THR A 158 10.68 0.56 14.33
C THR A 158 9.77 -0.65 14.20
N VAL A 159 8.48 -0.50 14.55
CA VAL A 159 7.46 -1.53 14.31
C VAL A 159 7.38 -1.88 12.83
N ALA A 160 7.23 -0.86 11.96
CA ALA A 160 7.11 -1.08 10.53
C ALA A 160 8.35 -1.78 9.94
N ARG A 161 9.55 -1.32 10.27
CA ARG A 161 10.79 -1.91 9.77
C ARG A 161 10.99 -3.36 10.22
N ARG A 162 10.73 -3.66 11.49
CA ARG A 162 10.84 -5.03 12.02
C ARG A 162 9.81 -5.96 11.40
N ALA A 163 8.56 -5.51 11.27
CA ALA A 163 7.51 -6.31 10.65
C ALA A 163 7.79 -6.60 9.17
N MET A 164 8.30 -5.60 8.44
CA MET A 164 8.70 -5.78 7.04
C MET A 164 9.91 -6.71 6.88
N ALA A 165 10.86 -6.69 7.81
CA ALA A 165 11.98 -7.64 7.82
C ALA A 165 11.49 -9.08 8.02
N ILE A 166 10.57 -9.30 8.95
CA ILE A 166 9.94 -10.62 9.16
C ILE A 166 9.18 -11.07 7.91
N ALA A 167 8.43 -10.17 7.28
CA ALA A 167 7.73 -10.49 6.04
C ALA A 167 8.71 -10.87 4.91
N ALA A 168 9.85 -10.19 4.80
CA ALA A 168 10.89 -10.50 3.81
C ALA A 168 11.57 -11.86 4.07
N ASP A 169 11.72 -12.24 5.32
CA ASP A 169 12.29 -13.56 5.69
C ASP A 169 11.36 -14.73 5.34
N ILE A 170 10.04 -14.48 5.31
CA ILE A 170 9.03 -15.52 5.10
C ILE A 170 8.54 -15.55 3.65
N CYS A 171 8.27 -14.40 3.06
CA CYS A 171 7.65 -14.26 1.75
C CYS A 171 8.71 -14.14 0.65
N VAL A 172 8.74 -15.12 -0.27
CA VAL A 172 9.67 -15.13 -1.41
C VAL A 172 9.48 -13.95 -2.38
N TYR A 173 8.36 -13.26 -2.31
CA TYR A 173 8.02 -12.09 -3.14
C TYR A 173 8.26 -10.76 -2.45
N THR A 174 8.94 -10.75 -1.32
CA THR A 174 9.23 -9.55 -0.52
C THR A 174 10.72 -9.47 -0.23
N ASN A 175 11.32 -8.29 -0.35
CA ASN A 175 12.72 -8.09 0.00
C ASN A 175 12.92 -7.02 1.08
N GLY A 176 14.15 -6.91 1.58
CA GLY A 176 14.53 -5.95 2.61
C GLY A 176 14.84 -4.53 2.13
N ASN A 177 14.69 -4.23 0.83
CA ASN A 177 14.91 -2.89 0.28
C ASN A 177 13.66 -2.04 0.50
N LEU A 178 13.61 -1.29 1.58
CA LEU A 178 12.41 -0.55 1.99
C LEU A 178 12.45 0.91 1.53
N THR A 179 11.30 1.36 0.99
CA THR A 179 10.93 2.77 0.95
C THR A 179 10.04 3.04 2.16
N VAL A 180 10.39 4.03 2.96
CA VAL A 180 9.63 4.40 4.18
C VAL A 180 9.27 5.88 4.11
N GLU A 181 7.99 6.17 4.23
CA GLU A 181 7.44 7.52 4.33
C GLU A 181 6.77 7.70 5.70
N ARG A 182 6.92 8.90 6.26
CA ARG A 182 6.33 9.28 7.56
C ARG A 182 5.39 10.44 7.34
N ILE A 183 4.26 10.45 8.00
CA ILE A 183 3.33 11.56 7.94
C ILE A 183 2.65 11.75 9.32
N PRO A 184 2.67 12.97 9.91
CA PRO A 184 3.56 14.07 9.56
C PRO A 184 5.05 13.69 9.67
N GLU A 185 5.92 14.48 9.07
CA GLU A 185 7.38 14.25 9.05
C GLU A 185 8.04 14.29 10.43
#